data_b570320ff507cabf7e51b89ce0cdbd87
#
_entry.id   b570320ff507cabf7e51b89ce0cdbd87
#
_cell.length_a   1.000
_cell.length_b   1.000
_cell.length_c   1.000
_cell.angle_alpha   90.00
_cell.angle_beta   90.00
_cell.angle_gamma   90.00
#
_symmetry.space_group_name_H-M   'P 1'
#
loop_
_entity.id
_entity.type
_entity.pdbx_description
1 polymer ?
#
loop_
_entity_poly.entity_id
_entity_poly.type
_entity_poly.pdbx_seq_one_letter_code
_entity_poly.pdbx_strand_id
1 'polypeptide(L)'
;IFNLNNMQKNVSIQGFEGCFQQVAARQFYGKSTQVICCSTFKEVIKNTTLGKQGDGGVMAIENSIVGSILPNYSLIVKSPVKIVGEVYLQIKQHLLVNPGVCLEDIKEVHSHYMAIQQCFGFLDKYNWKLVETEDTALSAKNIHQYKSKHIAAIAGNLAAEIYGLNIIAPNIHTQKNNYT
;
A
#
# COMPACT_ATOMS: atom_id res chain seq x y z
N ILE A 1 -20.38 -30.92 8.65
CA ILE A 1 -19.34 -30.39 7.74
C ILE A 1 -19.00 -29.01 8.25
N PHE A 2 -17.96 -28.90 9.08
CA PHE A 2 -17.45 -27.60 9.54
C PHE A 2 -16.77 -26.92 8.36
N ASN A 3 -17.29 -25.76 7.99
CA ASN A 3 -16.79 -24.93 6.90
C ASN A 3 -15.47 -24.28 7.37
N LEU A 4 -14.33 -24.91 7.08
CA LEU A 4 -12.97 -24.44 7.44
C LEU A 4 -12.57 -23.12 6.73
N ASN A 5 -13.45 -22.58 5.89
CA ASN A 5 -13.17 -21.37 5.07
C ASN A 5 -13.45 -20.04 5.77
N ASN A 6 -13.79 -20.01 7.06
CA ASN A 6 -14.16 -18.76 7.75
C ASN A 6 -13.25 -18.41 8.94
N MET A 7 -12.08 -19.02 9.05
CA MET A 7 -11.10 -18.55 10.04
C MET A 7 -10.43 -17.29 9.51
N GLN A 8 -10.58 -16.20 10.24
CA GLN A 8 -9.91 -14.94 9.97
C GLN A 8 -8.40 -15.15 9.94
N LYS A 9 -7.77 -14.83 8.79
CA LYS A 9 -6.34 -15.00 8.59
C LYS A 9 -5.57 -13.77 9.05
N ASN A 10 -4.45 -13.98 9.73
CA ASN A 10 -3.49 -12.94 10.05
C ASN A 10 -2.30 -13.06 9.09
N VAL A 11 -2.04 -12.01 8.31
CA VAL A 11 -1.05 -12.05 7.23
C VAL A 11 -0.04 -10.93 7.42
N SER A 12 1.24 -11.28 7.47
CA SER A 12 2.33 -10.30 7.57
C SER A 12 2.53 -9.57 6.26
N ILE A 13 2.60 -8.26 6.31
CA ILE A 13 2.84 -7.37 5.16
C ILE A 13 3.93 -6.35 5.50
N GLN A 14 4.65 -5.86 4.50
CA GLN A 14 5.52 -4.69 4.69
C GLN A 14 4.68 -3.43 4.42
N GLY A 15 4.79 -2.44 5.32
CA GLY A 15 4.07 -1.18 5.24
C GLY A 15 2.97 -1.05 6.29
N PHE A 16 1.99 -0.21 6.00
CA PHE A 16 0.93 0.18 6.93
C PHE A 16 -0.45 -0.29 6.42
N GLU A 17 -1.44 -0.28 7.30
CA GLU A 17 -2.83 -0.54 6.91
C GLU A 17 -3.26 0.40 5.77
N GLY A 18 -3.94 -0.16 4.77
CA GLY A 18 -4.32 0.56 3.55
C GLY A 18 -3.31 0.47 2.41
N CYS A 19 -2.11 -0.11 2.62
CA CYS A 19 -1.11 -0.28 1.57
C CYS A 19 -1.51 -1.35 0.52
N PHE A 20 -0.79 -1.37 -0.60
CA PHE A 20 -1.06 -2.32 -1.69
C PHE A 20 -0.81 -3.77 -1.28
N GLN A 21 0.12 -4.05 -0.37
CA GLN A 21 0.33 -5.38 0.18
C GLN A 21 -0.90 -5.88 0.95
N GLN A 22 -1.62 -5.02 1.67
CA GLN A 22 -2.89 -5.40 2.29
C GLN A 22 -3.98 -5.69 1.25
N VAL A 23 -4.03 -4.93 0.15
CA VAL A 23 -4.94 -5.22 -0.96
C VAL A 23 -4.64 -6.62 -1.51
N ALA A 24 -3.38 -6.95 -1.77
CA ALA A 24 -2.95 -8.27 -2.23
C ALA A 24 -3.29 -9.37 -1.22
N ALA A 25 -3.06 -9.14 0.09
CA ALA A 25 -3.43 -10.07 1.14
C ALA A 25 -4.94 -10.36 1.15
N ARG A 26 -5.77 -9.31 1.06
CA ARG A 26 -7.24 -9.46 0.98
C ARG A 26 -7.71 -10.15 -0.30
N GLN A 27 -7.02 -9.94 -1.40
CA GLN A 27 -7.35 -10.59 -2.68
C GLN A 27 -7.06 -12.10 -2.63
N PHE A 28 -5.98 -12.52 -1.97
CA PHE A 28 -5.57 -13.93 -1.87
C PHE A 28 -6.30 -14.68 -0.76
N TYR A 29 -6.36 -14.11 0.44
CA TYR A 29 -6.89 -14.78 1.65
C TYR A 29 -8.35 -14.42 1.97
N GLY A 30 -8.92 -13.43 1.28
CA GLY A 30 -10.29 -12.94 1.53
C GLY A 30 -10.35 -11.59 2.24
N LYS A 31 -11.48 -10.90 2.11
CA LYS A 31 -11.67 -9.51 2.59
C LYS A 31 -11.55 -9.36 4.12
N SER A 32 -11.83 -10.42 4.89
CA SER A 32 -11.74 -10.44 6.35
C SER A 32 -10.31 -10.59 6.89
N THR A 33 -9.30 -10.71 6.00
CA THR A 33 -7.90 -10.86 6.39
C THR A 33 -7.43 -9.67 7.23
N GLN A 34 -6.91 -9.98 8.42
CA GLN A 34 -6.17 -9.04 9.26
C GLN A 34 -4.71 -8.98 8.81
N VAL A 35 -4.09 -7.83 8.95
CA VAL A 35 -2.68 -7.68 8.58
C VAL A 35 -1.81 -7.38 9.78
N ILE A 36 -0.61 -7.95 9.77
CA ILE A 36 0.47 -7.65 10.70
C ILE A 36 1.45 -6.78 9.95
N CYS A 37 1.44 -5.48 10.26
CA CYS A 37 2.31 -4.50 9.64
C CYS A 37 3.76 -4.69 10.08
N CYS A 38 4.66 -4.82 9.14
CA CYS A 38 6.10 -4.98 9.33
C CYS A 38 6.84 -3.80 8.69
N SER A 39 7.92 -3.34 9.30
CA SER A 39 8.74 -2.26 8.76
C SER A 39 9.54 -2.71 7.53
N THR A 40 9.87 -4.00 7.45
CA THR A 40 10.71 -4.54 6.38
C THR A 40 10.20 -5.89 5.87
N PHE A 41 10.53 -6.25 4.63
CA PHE A 41 10.27 -7.59 4.11
C PHE A 41 11.03 -8.70 4.87
N LYS A 42 12.16 -8.36 5.50
CA LYS A 42 12.88 -9.29 6.39
C LYS A 42 12.02 -9.67 7.61
N GLU A 43 11.29 -8.71 8.17
CA GLU A 43 10.33 -8.98 9.25
C GLU A 43 9.14 -9.80 8.78
N VAL A 44 8.63 -9.56 7.56
CA VAL A 44 7.58 -10.40 6.96
C VAL A 44 8.04 -11.86 6.92
N ILE A 45 9.24 -12.13 6.40
CA ILE A 45 9.81 -13.48 6.37
C ILE A 45 9.93 -14.06 7.78
N LYS A 46 10.47 -13.29 8.73
CA LYS A 46 10.65 -13.73 10.12
C LYS A 46 9.31 -14.12 10.77
N ASN A 47 8.29 -13.30 10.64
CA ASN A 47 6.98 -13.55 11.22
C ASN A 47 6.30 -14.77 10.59
N THR A 48 6.41 -14.91 9.26
CA THR A 48 5.90 -16.07 8.52
C THR A 48 6.60 -17.37 8.93
N THR A 49 7.93 -17.33 9.14
CA THR A 49 8.72 -18.51 9.52
C THR A 49 8.44 -18.96 10.94
N LEU A 50 8.30 -18.04 11.88
CA LEU A 50 8.11 -18.37 13.29
C LEU A 50 6.72 -18.94 13.60
N GLY A 51 5.74 -18.78 12.69
CA GLY A 51 4.37 -19.30 12.85
C GLY A 51 3.61 -18.77 14.08
N LYS A 52 4.21 -17.86 14.83
CA LYS A 52 3.67 -17.42 16.14
C LYS A 52 2.66 -16.27 16.00
N GLN A 53 2.64 -15.54 14.88
CA GLN A 53 1.85 -14.33 14.74
C GLN A 53 1.06 -14.25 13.44
N GLY A 54 1.21 -15.19 12.48
CA GLY A 54 0.49 -15.09 11.22
C GLY A 54 0.39 -16.41 10.46
N ASP A 55 -0.64 -16.47 9.60
CA ASP A 55 -0.94 -17.61 8.73
C ASP A 55 -0.13 -17.59 7.43
N GLY A 56 0.59 -16.48 7.19
CA GLY A 56 1.38 -16.30 5.99
C GLY A 56 1.96 -14.90 5.88
N GLY A 57 2.59 -14.62 4.76
CA GLY A 57 3.13 -13.30 4.43
C GLY A 57 2.88 -12.94 2.97
N VAL A 58 2.80 -11.65 2.67
CA VAL A 58 2.73 -11.14 1.31
C VAL A 58 3.99 -10.31 1.03
N MET A 59 4.59 -10.55 -0.12
CA MET A 59 5.83 -9.88 -0.53
C MET A 59 5.76 -9.49 -1.99
N ALA A 60 6.01 -8.21 -2.28
CA ALA A 60 6.21 -7.75 -3.64
C ALA A 60 7.53 -8.29 -4.19
N ILE A 61 7.51 -8.96 -5.34
CA ILE A 61 8.70 -9.55 -5.97
C ILE A 61 9.03 -8.96 -7.33
N GLU A 62 8.02 -8.40 -7.99
CA GLU A 62 8.17 -7.81 -9.32
C GLU A 62 7.18 -6.68 -9.53
N ASN A 63 7.59 -5.67 -10.31
CA ASN A 63 6.72 -4.59 -10.72
C ASN A 63 6.98 -4.27 -12.19
N SER A 64 5.92 -4.05 -12.97
CA SER A 64 6.01 -3.85 -14.42
C SER A 64 6.77 -2.59 -14.85
N ILE A 65 7.02 -1.63 -13.94
CA ILE A 65 7.78 -0.41 -14.22
C ILE A 65 9.23 -0.52 -13.75
N VAL A 66 9.43 -1.05 -12.53
CA VAL A 66 10.77 -1.13 -11.89
C VAL A 66 11.46 -2.47 -12.12
N GLY A 67 10.73 -3.49 -12.60
CA GLY A 67 11.26 -4.85 -12.79
C GLY A 67 11.31 -5.67 -11.52
N SER A 68 12.22 -6.65 -11.48
CA SER A 68 12.37 -7.60 -10.38
C SER A 68 12.98 -6.95 -9.14
N ILE A 69 12.36 -7.20 -7.98
CA ILE A 69 12.83 -6.71 -6.68
C ILE A 69 13.81 -7.75 -6.11
N LEU A 70 15.02 -7.79 -6.67
CA LEU A 70 16.04 -8.81 -6.38
C LEU A 70 16.34 -9.03 -4.89
N PRO A 71 16.37 -8.00 -4.01
CA PRO A 71 16.53 -8.22 -2.58
C PRO A 71 15.47 -9.14 -1.98
N ASN A 72 14.22 -9.07 -2.44
CA ASN A 72 13.12 -9.88 -1.95
C ASN A 72 13.22 -11.34 -2.42
N TYR A 73 13.66 -11.58 -3.64
CA TYR A 73 14.01 -12.94 -4.09
C TYR A 73 15.10 -13.56 -3.18
N SER A 74 16.16 -12.80 -2.87
CA SER A 74 17.20 -13.27 -1.97
C SER A 74 16.70 -13.63 -0.57
N LEU A 75 15.73 -12.87 -0.03
CA LEU A 75 15.10 -13.17 1.25
C LEU A 75 14.32 -14.48 1.20
N ILE A 76 13.55 -14.71 0.15
CA ILE A 76 12.78 -15.95 -0.04
C ILE A 76 13.72 -17.16 -0.13
N VAL A 77 14.72 -17.11 -1.03
CA VAL A 77 15.65 -18.21 -1.27
C VAL A 77 16.44 -18.61 -0.01
N LYS A 78 16.79 -17.63 0.83
CA LYS A 78 17.55 -17.86 2.08
C LYS A 78 16.68 -18.23 3.28
N SER A 79 15.40 -18.40 3.09
CA SER A 79 14.45 -18.71 4.18
C SER A 79 13.78 -20.07 3.98
N PRO A 80 13.19 -20.67 5.02
CA PRO A 80 12.43 -21.91 4.90
C PRO A 80 11.00 -21.70 4.41
N VAL A 81 10.59 -20.49 4.05
CA VAL A 81 9.23 -20.20 3.56
C VAL A 81 8.98 -20.85 2.20
N LYS A 82 7.72 -21.19 1.93
CA LYS A 82 7.28 -21.72 0.64
C LYS A 82 6.34 -20.73 0.00
N ILE A 83 6.49 -20.53 -1.30
CA ILE A 83 5.53 -19.78 -2.10
C ILE A 83 4.30 -20.67 -2.29
N VAL A 84 3.14 -20.17 -1.88
CA VAL A 84 1.86 -20.90 -1.94
C VAL A 84 0.90 -20.34 -2.98
N GLY A 85 1.26 -19.21 -3.59
CA GLY A 85 0.49 -18.60 -4.65
C GLY A 85 1.02 -17.21 -5.00
N GLU A 86 0.37 -16.59 -5.97
CA GLU A 86 0.69 -15.25 -6.44
C GLU A 86 -0.56 -14.38 -6.59
N VAL A 87 -0.37 -13.08 -6.51
CA VAL A 87 -1.38 -12.06 -6.80
C VAL A 87 -0.79 -11.08 -7.81
N TYR A 88 -1.55 -10.78 -8.84
CA TYR A 88 -1.22 -9.77 -9.83
C TYR A 88 -2.10 -8.55 -9.59
N LEU A 89 -1.52 -7.51 -9.03
CA LEU A 89 -2.24 -6.34 -8.55
C LEU A 89 -1.93 -5.10 -9.39
N GLN A 90 -2.96 -4.46 -9.95
CA GLN A 90 -2.80 -3.17 -10.59
C GLN A 90 -2.64 -2.06 -9.55
N ILE A 91 -1.56 -1.30 -9.64
CA ILE A 91 -1.26 -0.19 -8.74
C ILE A 91 -1.92 1.08 -9.27
N LYS A 92 -2.89 1.58 -8.53
CA LYS A 92 -3.63 2.82 -8.86
C LYS A 92 -3.41 3.85 -7.77
N GLN A 93 -2.82 4.97 -8.14
CA GLN A 93 -2.59 6.10 -7.23
C GLN A 93 -3.68 7.14 -7.38
N HIS A 94 -4.17 7.64 -6.25
CA HIS A 94 -5.22 8.65 -6.15
C HIS A 94 -4.76 9.80 -5.27
N LEU A 95 -5.30 11.00 -5.50
CA LEU A 95 -5.12 12.13 -4.60
C LEU A 95 -6.22 12.11 -3.54
N LEU A 96 -5.81 11.98 -2.29
CA LEU A 96 -6.67 11.82 -1.13
C LEU A 96 -6.63 13.05 -0.23
N VAL A 97 -7.78 13.45 0.29
CA VAL A 97 -7.91 14.56 1.24
C VAL A 97 -8.94 14.24 2.32
N ASN A 98 -8.92 14.99 3.40
CA ASN A 98 -10.00 14.93 4.40
C ASN A 98 -11.33 15.42 3.81
N PRO A 99 -12.47 14.92 4.30
CA PRO A 99 -13.79 15.42 3.89
C PRO A 99 -13.90 16.95 4.02
N GLY A 100 -14.48 17.58 2.99
CA GLY A 100 -14.66 19.03 2.92
C GLY A 100 -13.46 19.83 2.44
N VAL A 101 -12.33 19.18 2.09
CA VAL A 101 -11.17 19.84 1.48
C VAL A 101 -11.33 19.83 -0.04
N CYS A 102 -11.12 20.97 -0.68
CA CYS A 102 -11.15 21.16 -2.14
C CYS A 102 -9.74 21.22 -2.72
N LEU A 103 -9.63 21.14 -4.04
CA LEU A 103 -8.35 21.11 -4.74
C LEU A 103 -7.55 22.43 -4.51
N GLU A 104 -8.25 23.54 -4.40
CA GLU A 104 -7.72 24.88 -4.19
C GLU A 104 -7.14 25.08 -2.78
N ASP A 105 -7.57 24.26 -1.82
CA ASP A 105 -7.08 24.34 -0.43
C ASP A 105 -5.70 23.72 -0.28
N ILE A 106 -5.28 22.86 -1.23
CA ILE A 106 -4.05 22.06 -1.12
C ILE A 106 -2.82 22.94 -1.32
N LYS A 107 -1.88 22.80 -0.37
CA LYS A 107 -0.56 23.44 -0.41
C LYS A 107 0.57 22.43 -0.49
N GLU A 108 0.36 21.24 0.08
CA GLU A 108 1.36 20.19 0.12
C GLU A 108 0.74 18.83 -0.30
N VAL A 109 1.55 17.99 -0.92
CA VAL A 109 1.20 16.60 -1.25
C VAL A 109 2.25 15.67 -0.66
N HIS A 110 1.80 14.73 0.18
CA HIS A 110 2.65 13.80 0.90
C HIS A 110 2.50 12.40 0.33
N SER A 111 3.60 11.71 0.06
CA SER A 111 3.61 10.28 -0.29
C SER A 111 5.02 9.70 -0.32
N HIS A 112 5.09 8.39 -0.54
CA HIS A 112 6.35 7.74 -0.86
C HIS A 112 6.92 8.26 -2.18
N TYR A 113 8.26 8.43 -2.24
CA TYR A 113 8.97 8.95 -3.42
C TYR A 113 8.51 8.34 -4.75
N MET A 114 8.44 7.00 -4.83
CA MET A 114 8.02 6.32 -6.06
C MET A 114 6.60 6.68 -6.51
N ALA A 115 5.68 6.88 -5.57
CA ALA A 115 4.31 7.27 -5.90
C ALA A 115 4.26 8.72 -6.41
N ILE A 116 5.04 9.62 -5.82
CA ILE A 116 5.20 11.00 -6.30
C ILE A 116 5.73 10.98 -7.74
N GLN A 117 6.81 10.24 -8.01
CA GLN A 117 7.38 10.14 -9.36
C GLN A 117 6.38 9.57 -10.38
N GLN A 118 5.64 8.55 -10.01
CA GLN A 118 4.60 7.96 -10.88
C GLN A 118 3.46 8.93 -11.20
N CYS A 119 3.22 9.93 -10.34
CA CYS A 119 2.15 10.91 -10.48
C CYS A 119 2.63 12.28 -10.98
N PHE A 120 3.91 12.43 -11.34
CA PHE A 120 4.52 13.73 -11.66
C PHE A 120 3.78 14.46 -12.78
N GLY A 121 3.32 13.77 -13.83
CA GLY A 121 2.58 14.38 -14.93
C GLY A 121 1.21 15.00 -14.53
N PHE A 122 0.65 14.59 -13.39
CA PHE A 122 -0.51 15.23 -12.78
C PHE A 122 -0.08 16.39 -11.86
N LEU A 123 0.92 16.15 -11.01
CA LEU A 123 1.37 17.06 -9.96
C LEU A 123 1.99 18.34 -10.53
N ASP A 124 2.69 18.25 -11.67
CA ASP A 124 3.36 19.36 -12.35
C ASP A 124 2.40 20.49 -12.82
N LYS A 125 1.09 20.20 -12.82
CA LYS A 125 0.06 21.20 -13.14
C LYS A 125 -0.25 22.18 -12.00
N TYR A 126 0.30 21.90 -10.81
CA TYR A 126 0.00 22.63 -9.59
C TYR A 126 1.27 23.08 -8.89
N ASN A 127 1.21 24.20 -8.20
CA ASN A 127 2.33 24.72 -7.40
C ASN A 127 2.28 24.21 -5.97
N TRP A 128 2.15 22.87 -5.80
CA TRP A 128 2.15 22.23 -4.49
C TRP A 128 3.55 21.83 -4.05
N LYS A 129 3.83 21.94 -2.77
CA LYS A 129 5.04 21.39 -2.18
C LYS A 129 4.92 19.88 -2.09
N LEU A 130 5.84 19.14 -2.72
CA LEU A 130 5.89 17.67 -2.65
C LEU A 130 6.76 17.26 -1.48
N VAL A 131 6.21 16.40 -0.60
CA VAL A 131 6.88 15.94 0.61
C VAL A 131 6.98 14.43 0.59
N GLU A 132 8.21 13.93 0.60
CA GLU A 132 8.47 12.49 0.68
C GLU A 132 8.22 11.96 2.08
N THR A 133 7.59 10.79 2.14
CA THR A 133 7.32 10.05 3.37
C THR A 133 7.70 8.59 3.17
N GLU A 134 7.73 7.85 4.26
CA GLU A 134 8.13 6.44 4.28
C GLU A 134 7.17 5.53 3.49
N ASP A 135 5.86 5.83 3.50
CA ASP A 135 4.84 4.95 2.91
C ASP A 135 3.61 5.74 2.46
N THR A 136 2.94 5.28 1.37
CA THR A 136 1.74 5.93 0.81
C THR A 136 0.55 5.87 1.77
N ALA A 137 0.30 4.72 2.39
CA ALA A 137 -0.81 4.54 3.33
C ALA A 137 -0.54 5.27 4.65
N LEU A 138 0.73 5.35 5.09
CA LEU A 138 1.13 6.18 6.22
C LEU A 138 0.82 7.66 5.99
N SER A 139 1.08 8.16 4.77
CA SER A 139 0.71 9.53 4.41
C SER A 139 -0.79 9.77 4.53
N ALA A 140 -1.59 8.84 4.03
CA ALA A 140 -3.06 8.90 4.16
C ALA A 140 -3.50 8.87 5.63
N LYS A 141 -2.91 7.99 6.45
CA LYS A 141 -3.16 7.92 7.90
C LYS A 141 -2.84 9.25 8.58
N ASN A 142 -1.71 9.86 8.26
CA ASN A 142 -1.26 11.11 8.88
C ASN A 142 -2.20 12.27 8.56
N ILE A 143 -2.61 12.46 7.30
CA ILE A 143 -3.53 13.55 6.96
C ILE A 143 -4.89 13.37 7.66
N HIS A 144 -5.35 12.13 7.83
CA HIS A 144 -6.55 11.82 8.60
C HIS A 144 -6.38 12.16 10.08
N GLN A 145 -5.30 11.69 10.71
CA GLN A 145 -5.05 11.91 12.15
C GLN A 145 -4.91 13.39 12.52
N TYR A 146 -4.19 14.14 11.69
CA TYR A 146 -3.98 15.58 11.92
C TYR A 146 -5.13 16.44 11.38
N LYS A 147 -6.18 15.83 10.80
CA LYS A 147 -7.33 16.54 10.19
C LYS A 147 -6.89 17.69 9.28
N SER A 148 -5.83 17.44 8.53
CA SER A 148 -5.23 18.48 7.68
C SER A 148 -6.21 19.00 6.64
N LYS A 149 -6.27 20.32 6.48
CA LYS A 149 -7.07 21.02 5.47
C LYS A 149 -6.25 21.48 4.27
N HIS A 150 -4.92 21.39 4.34
CA HIS A 150 -4.01 21.91 3.32
C HIS A 150 -3.02 20.87 2.79
N ILE A 151 -3.12 19.64 3.26
CA ILE A 151 -2.24 18.55 2.84
C ILE A 151 -3.08 17.44 2.23
N ALA A 152 -2.70 17.03 1.02
CA ALA A 152 -3.22 15.83 0.36
C ALA A 152 -2.22 14.67 0.47
N ALA A 153 -2.70 13.44 0.34
CA ALA A 153 -1.84 12.26 0.22
C ALA A 153 -2.04 11.57 -1.12
N ILE A 154 -0.98 10.96 -1.66
CA ILE A 154 -1.12 10.02 -2.76
C ILE A 154 -1.09 8.61 -2.18
N ALA A 155 -2.17 7.85 -2.39
CA ALA A 155 -2.27 6.47 -1.94
C ALA A 155 -3.31 5.67 -2.77
N GLY A 156 -3.45 4.39 -2.42
CA GLY A 156 -4.44 3.49 -3.01
C GLY A 156 -5.86 3.69 -2.45
N ASN A 157 -6.84 3.10 -3.13
CA ASN A 157 -8.25 3.18 -2.76
C ASN A 157 -8.54 2.64 -1.33
N LEU A 158 -7.85 1.55 -0.93
CA LEU A 158 -8.04 0.95 0.39
C LEU A 158 -7.64 1.91 1.53
N ALA A 159 -6.60 2.74 1.33
CA ALA A 159 -6.22 3.75 2.29
C ALA A 159 -7.31 4.82 2.44
N ALA A 160 -7.93 5.25 1.33
CA ALA A 160 -9.05 6.18 1.37
C ALA A 160 -10.23 5.59 2.17
N GLU A 161 -10.57 4.32 1.93
CA GLU A 161 -11.64 3.61 2.62
C GLU A 161 -11.38 3.48 4.13
N ILE A 162 -10.19 3.00 4.51
CA ILE A 162 -9.85 2.76 5.93
C ILE A 162 -9.81 4.06 6.73
N TYR A 163 -9.26 5.13 6.16
CA TYR A 163 -9.09 6.40 6.88
C TYR A 163 -10.21 7.42 6.60
N GLY A 164 -11.28 7.01 5.90
CA GLY A 164 -12.42 7.91 5.63
C GLY A 164 -12.05 9.16 4.83
N LEU A 165 -11.10 9.03 3.89
CA LEU A 165 -10.65 10.12 3.04
C LEU A 165 -11.42 10.17 1.73
N ASN A 166 -11.57 11.37 1.17
CA ASN A 166 -12.15 11.57 -0.14
C ASN A 166 -11.08 11.46 -1.24
N ILE A 167 -11.39 10.73 -2.31
CA ILE A 167 -10.61 10.73 -3.54
C ILE A 167 -11.07 11.91 -4.38
N ILE A 168 -10.27 12.98 -4.44
CA ILE A 168 -10.64 14.17 -5.23
C ILE A 168 -10.06 14.15 -6.65
N ALA A 169 -9.02 13.36 -6.89
CA ALA A 169 -8.50 13.07 -8.22
C ALA A 169 -8.13 11.58 -8.32
N PRO A 170 -8.93 10.78 -9.06
CA PRO A 170 -8.66 9.36 -9.21
C PRO A 170 -7.62 9.10 -10.31
N ASN A 171 -6.85 8.01 -10.14
CA ASN A 171 -5.93 7.48 -11.14
C ASN A 171 -4.94 8.51 -11.69
N ILE A 172 -4.28 9.26 -10.80
CA ILE A 172 -3.38 10.36 -11.18
C ILE A 172 -1.99 9.90 -11.67
N HIS A 173 -1.67 8.60 -11.54
CA HIS A 173 -0.42 8.02 -12.05
C HIS A 173 -0.36 8.07 -13.59
N THR A 174 0.81 8.34 -14.13
CA THR A 174 1.03 8.52 -15.58
C THR A 174 0.92 7.21 -16.34
N GLN A 175 1.61 6.16 -15.89
CA GLN A 175 1.60 4.85 -16.55
C GLN A 175 0.45 3.99 -16.02
N LYS A 176 -0.57 3.78 -16.85
CA LYS A 176 -1.79 3.05 -16.44
C LYS A 176 -1.58 1.54 -16.29
N ASN A 177 -0.58 0.98 -16.97
CA ASN A 177 -0.21 -0.43 -16.92
C ASN A 177 0.86 -0.68 -15.85
N ASN A 178 0.60 -0.26 -14.62
CA ASN A 178 1.47 -0.49 -13.46
C ASN A 178 0.93 -1.64 -12.63
N TYR A 179 1.65 -2.76 -12.62
CA TYR A 179 1.28 -3.97 -11.90
C TYR A 179 2.43 -4.45 -10.99
N THR A 180 2.08 -5.02 -9.88
CA THR A 180 3.00 -5.65 -8.93
C THR A 180 2.52 -7.05 -8.65
#